data_1b56efa7a7f4eb0283d194d2869895ed
#
_entry.id   1b56efa7a7f4eb0283d194d2869895ed
#
_cell.length_a   1.000
_cell.length_b   1.000
_cell.length_c   1.000
_cell.angle_alpha   90.00
_cell.angle_beta   90.00
_cell.angle_gamma   90.00
#
_symmetry.space_group_name_H-M   'P 1'
#
loop_
_entity.id
_entity.type
_entity.pdbx_description
1 polymer ?
#
loop_
_entity_poly.entity_id
_entity_poly.type
_entity_poly.pdbx_seq_one_letter_code
_entity_poly.pdbx_strand_id
1 'polypeptide(L)'
;EHLTDVAEISTSMPAVGDLTDRWDELLKEYDEIVYIPLSSGLSSSCETATALSSDEEYEGKVFVVNNQRISVTQKQSVFDAIRLAESGKSGKEIKDILEDAKFQSSIYIMVDTLYYLKKGGRITPAAAALGTLLKLKPVLQIQGEKLDAFAKARTVKQAKSIMIKAVKDD
;
A
#
# COMPACT_ATOMS: atom_id res chain seq x y z
N GLU A 1 -8.21 8.68 -20.07
CA GLU A 1 -8.34 9.78 -21.08
C GLU A 1 -8.06 11.17 -20.51
N HIS A 2 -8.08 11.38 -19.18
CA HIS A 2 -7.97 12.71 -18.57
C HIS A 2 -6.65 12.96 -17.82
N LEU A 3 -5.71 12.01 -17.79
CA LEU A 3 -4.37 12.16 -17.20
C LEU A 3 -3.44 12.91 -18.18
N THR A 4 -3.79 14.14 -18.52
CA THR A 4 -2.93 15.03 -19.30
C THR A 4 -2.30 16.08 -18.40
N ASP A 5 -1.21 16.71 -18.80
CA ASP A 5 -0.51 17.76 -18.04
C ASP A 5 -1.40 18.98 -17.70
N VAL A 6 -2.55 19.11 -18.38
CA VAL A 6 -3.52 20.22 -18.21
C VAL A 6 -4.58 19.87 -17.16
N ALA A 7 -4.84 18.59 -16.87
CA ALA A 7 -5.87 18.20 -15.91
C ALA A 7 -5.27 18.09 -14.49
N GLU A 8 -5.81 18.87 -13.55
CA GLU A 8 -5.51 18.73 -12.14
C GLU A 8 -6.33 17.58 -11.55
N ILE A 9 -5.75 16.36 -11.61
CA ILE A 9 -6.36 15.16 -11.03
C ILE A 9 -5.61 14.83 -9.75
N SER A 10 -6.37 14.62 -8.68
CA SER A 10 -5.85 14.16 -7.39
C SER A 10 -6.69 12.99 -6.87
N THR A 11 -6.17 12.30 -5.87
CA THR A 11 -6.88 11.27 -5.11
C THR A 11 -6.91 11.65 -3.65
N SER A 12 -7.97 11.28 -2.96
CA SER A 12 -8.09 11.42 -1.51
C SER A 12 -8.32 10.06 -0.85
N MET A 13 -8.12 9.99 0.45
CA MET A 13 -8.64 8.88 1.25
C MET A 13 -10.17 8.93 1.30
N PRO A 14 -10.87 7.85 1.72
CA PRO A 14 -12.30 7.87 2.03
C PRO A 14 -12.63 8.95 3.06
N ALA A 15 -13.85 9.46 3.06
CA ALA A 15 -14.31 10.36 4.11
C ALA A 15 -14.30 9.62 5.47
N VAL A 16 -13.94 10.34 6.54
CA VAL A 16 -13.86 9.76 7.89
C VAL A 16 -15.21 9.17 8.31
N GLY A 17 -16.31 9.88 8.05
CA GLY A 17 -17.65 9.39 8.36
C GLY A 17 -18.00 8.08 7.66
N ASP A 18 -17.66 7.93 6.37
CA ASP A 18 -17.92 6.67 5.64
C ASP A 18 -17.18 5.48 6.26
N LEU A 19 -15.99 5.72 6.83
CA LEU A 19 -15.19 4.69 7.47
C LEU A 19 -15.79 4.29 8.84
N THR A 20 -16.12 5.28 9.68
CA THR A 20 -16.72 5.03 11.00
C THR A 20 -18.10 4.43 10.90
N ASP A 21 -18.97 4.92 9.99
CA ASP A 21 -20.29 4.34 9.73
C ASP A 21 -20.18 2.85 9.36
N ARG A 22 -19.14 2.50 8.58
CA ARG A 22 -18.91 1.09 8.22
C ARG A 22 -18.43 0.26 9.40
N TRP A 23 -17.58 0.79 10.27
CA TRP A 23 -17.16 0.10 11.49
C TRP A 23 -18.34 -0.09 12.44
N ASP A 24 -19.15 0.94 12.65
CA ASP A 24 -20.35 0.87 13.47
C ASP A 24 -21.36 -0.17 13.00
N GLU A 25 -21.51 -0.28 11.67
CA GLU A 25 -22.36 -1.32 11.07
C GLU A 25 -21.82 -2.73 11.35
N LEU A 26 -20.51 -2.93 11.14
CA LEU A 26 -19.87 -4.23 11.34
C LEU A 26 -19.81 -4.64 12.81
N LEU A 27 -19.58 -3.72 13.74
CA LEU A 27 -19.55 -3.99 15.18
C LEU A 27 -20.91 -4.34 15.79
N LYS A 28 -22.02 -4.25 15.03
CA LYS A 28 -23.31 -4.81 15.42
C LYS A 28 -23.38 -6.32 15.27
N GLU A 29 -22.54 -6.90 14.42
CA GLU A 29 -22.54 -8.32 14.05
C GLU A 29 -21.25 -9.05 14.48
N TYR A 30 -20.13 -8.32 14.63
CA TYR A 30 -18.81 -8.87 14.90
C TYR A 30 -18.17 -8.20 16.10
N ASP A 31 -17.40 -8.95 16.88
CA ASP A 31 -16.70 -8.45 18.06
C ASP A 31 -15.43 -7.66 17.71
N GLU A 32 -14.77 -8.01 16.62
CA GLU A 32 -13.49 -7.43 16.19
C GLU A 32 -13.46 -7.16 14.68
N ILE A 33 -12.77 -6.08 14.31
CA ILE A 33 -12.50 -5.71 12.91
C ILE A 33 -11.00 -5.66 12.68
N VAL A 34 -10.51 -6.34 11.65
CA VAL A 34 -9.15 -6.15 11.12
C VAL A 34 -9.23 -5.30 9.87
N TYR A 35 -8.77 -4.05 9.95
CA TYR A 35 -8.78 -3.09 8.85
C TYR A 35 -7.41 -3.01 8.19
N ILE A 36 -7.33 -3.34 6.89
CA ILE A 36 -6.07 -3.39 6.12
C ILE A 36 -6.09 -2.30 5.05
N PRO A 37 -5.67 -1.06 5.37
CA PRO A 37 -5.60 0.05 4.43
C PRO A 37 -4.42 -0.08 3.47
N LEU A 38 -4.34 0.85 2.51
CA LEU A 38 -3.12 1.06 1.71
C LEU A 38 -1.95 1.47 2.61
N SER A 39 -0.72 1.16 2.16
CA SER A 39 0.51 1.61 2.83
C SER A 39 0.44 3.06 3.31
N SER A 40 0.88 3.30 4.54
CA SER A 40 0.93 4.63 5.17
C SER A 40 1.72 5.65 4.34
N GLY A 41 2.73 5.22 3.62
CA GLY A 41 3.51 6.11 2.73
C GLY A 41 2.83 6.45 1.41
N LEU A 42 1.70 5.79 1.06
CA LEU A 42 0.96 6.01 -0.18
C LEU A 42 -0.38 6.71 0.03
N SER A 43 -0.97 6.58 1.22
CA SER A 43 -2.25 7.18 1.56
C SER A 43 -2.32 7.49 3.06
N SER A 44 -2.92 8.62 3.42
CA SER A 44 -3.22 8.97 4.82
C SER A 44 -4.30 8.09 5.46
N SER A 45 -4.95 7.20 4.69
CA SER A 45 -6.00 6.29 5.21
C SER A 45 -5.52 5.47 6.41
N CYS A 46 -4.25 5.03 6.40
CA CYS A 46 -3.70 4.23 7.49
C CYS A 46 -3.57 5.05 8.78
N GLU A 47 -2.97 6.24 8.70
CA GLU A 47 -2.78 7.13 9.85
C GLU A 47 -4.12 7.58 10.44
N THR A 48 -5.06 7.98 9.56
CA THR A 48 -6.40 8.39 9.99
C THR A 48 -7.15 7.25 10.67
N ALA A 49 -7.15 6.05 10.07
CA ALA A 49 -7.81 4.90 10.67
C ALA A 49 -7.16 4.48 12.00
N THR A 50 -5.82 4.59 12.12
CA THR A 50 -5.11 4.31 13.37
C THR A 50 -5.50 5.30 14.48
N ALA A 51 -5.63 6.58 14.14
CA ALA A 51 -6.10 7.57 15.11
C ALA A 51 -7.53 7.26 15.59
N LEU A 52 -8.44 7.02 14.64
CA LEU A 52 -9.85 6.69 14.95
C LEU A 52 -9.99 5.40 15.77
N SER A 53 -9.18 4.37 15.46
CA SER A 53 -9.24 3.09 16.20
C SER A 53 -8.78 3.20 17.67
N SER A 54 -8.22 4.34 18.06
CA SER A 54 -7.83 4.65 19.44
C SER A 54 -8.93 5.39 20.20
N ASP A 55 -10.02 5.77 19.55
CA ASP A 55 -11.18 6.36 20.21
C ASP A 55 -11.90 5.31 21.08
N GLU A 56 -12.49 5.71 22.19
CA GLU A 56 -13.14 4.84 23.20
C GLU A 56 -14.14 3.85 22.57
N GLU A 57 -14.80 4.25 21.49
CA GLU A 57 -15.79 3.43 20.78
C GLU A 57 -15.15 2.23 20.06
N TYR A 58 -13.89 2.36 19.59
CA TYR A 58 -13.20 1.40 18.73
C TYR A 58 -11.99 0.73 19.37
N GLU A 59 -11.50 1.26 20.48
CA GLU A 59 -10.35 0.72 21.20
C GLU A 59 -10.58 -0.75 21.59
N GLY A 60 -9.62 -1.59 21.23
CA GLY A 60 -9.70 -3.03 21.48
C GLY A 60 -10.68 -3.81 20.58
N LYS A 61 -11.37 -3.13 19.65
CA LYS A 61 -12.30 -3.75 18.69
C LYS A 61 -11.84 -3.60 17.24
N VAL A 62 -11.17 -2.49 16.88
CA VAL A 62 -10.70 -2.22 15.52
C VAL A 62 -9.18 -2.25 15.47
N PHE A 63 -8.63 -3.19 14.73
CA PHE A 63 -7.19 -3.42 14.58
C PHE A 63 -6.72 -2.97 13.19
N VAL A 64 -6.08 -1.81 13.11
CA VAL A 64 -5.57 -1.24 11.87
C VAL A 64 -4.20 -1.82 11.56
N VAL A 65 -4.04 -2.42 10.39
CA VAL A 65 -2.81 -3.10 9.95
C VAL A 65 -2.00 -2.21 9.02
N ASN A 66 -0.84 -1.75 9.45
CA ASN A 66 0.11 -1.05 8.59
C ASN A 66 1.21 -1.99 8.07
N ASN A 67 0.85 -2.91 7.21
CA ASN A 67 1.83 -3.82 6.59
C ASN A 67 2.46 -3.28 5.31
N GLN A 68 2.26 -2.01 5.01
CA GLN A 68 2.91 -1.26 3.92
C GLN A 68 2.71 -1.90 2.54
N ARG A 69 1.57 -2.53 2.31
CA ARG A 69 1.25 -3.22 1.08
C ARG A 69 0.22 -2.46 0.24
N ILE A 70 0.16 -2.82 -1.03
CA ILE A 70 -0.76 -2.28 -2.03
C ILE A 70 -1.08 -3.34 -3.08
N SER A 71 -2.17 -3.18 -3.84
CA SER A 71 -2.49 -4.00 -5.01
C SER A 71 -2.56 -5.50 -4.67
N VAL A 72 -1.85 -6.35 -5.42
CA VAL A 72 -1.90 -7.81 -5.26
C VAL A 72 -1.37 -8.29 -3.91
N THR A 73 -0.37 -7.62 -3.34
CA THR A 73 0.17 -7.98 -2.03
C THR A 73 -0.78 -7.58 -0.90
N GLN A 74 -1.53 -6.48 -1.03
CA GLN A 74 -2.60 -6.11 -0.10
C GLN A 74 -3.77 -7.10 -0.20
N LYS A 75 -4.17 -7.48 -1.41
CA LYS A 75 -5.17 -8.55 -1.60
C LYS A 75 -4.74 -9.84 -0.92
N GLN A 76 -3.46 -10.23 -1.04
CA GLN A 76 -2.93 -11.40 -0.35
C GLN A 76 -3.03 -11.25 1.17
N SER A 77 -2.74 -10.07 1.72
CA SER A 77 -2.88 -9.81 3.16
C SER A 77 -4.31 -10.02 3.67
N VAL A 78 -5.31 -9.67 2.87
CA VAL A 78 -6.71 -9.95 3.23
C VAL A 78 -6.98 -11.46 3.30
N PHE A 79 -6.49 -12.25 2.33
CA PHE A 79 -6.63 -13.70 2.39
C PHE A 79 -5.85 -14.32 3.55
N ASP A 80 -4.69 -13.78 3.89
CA ASP A 80 -3.91 -14.23 5.05
C ASP A 80 -4.66 -13.91 6.34
N ALA A 81 -5.26 -12.71 6.47
CA ALA A 81 -6.10 -12.34 7.61
C ALA A 81 -7.29 -13.29 7.79
N ILE A 82 -7.99 -13.62 6.70
CA ILE A 82 -9.13 -14.56 6.72
C ILE A 82 -8.67 -15.92 7.25
N ARG A 83 -7.59 -16.49 6.73
CA ARG A 83 -7.04 -17.78 7.19
C ARG A 83 -6.62 -17.75 8.65
N LEU A 84 -6.04 -16.66 9.11
CA LEU A 84 -5.65 -16.48 10.51
C LEU A 84 -6.90 -16.42 11.41
N ALA A 85 -7.94 -15.68 11.02
CA ALA A 85 -9.21 -15.62 11.74
C ALA A 85 -9.89 -17.00 11.81
N GLU A 86 -9.94 -17.72 10.69
CA GLU A 86 -10.46 -19.10 10.63
C GLU A 86 -9.67 -20.07 11.52
N SER A 87 -8.40 -19.80 11.79
CA SER A 87 -7.56 -20.56 12.72
C SER A 87 -7.72 -20.14 14.18
N GLY A 88 -8.62 -19.20 14.48
CA GLY A 88 -8.94 -18.71 15.83
C GLY A 88 -8.03 -17.61 16.36
N LYS A 89 -7.29 -16.90 15.50
CA LYS A 89 -6.49 -15.75 15.88
C LYS A 89 -7.37 -14.54 16.15
N SER A 90 -7.05 -13.79 17.22
CA SER A 90 -7.68 -12.50 17.51
C SER A 90 -7.25 -11.42 16.51
N GLY A 91 -8.02 -10.34 16.41
CA GLY A 91 -7.68 -9.20 15.56
C GLY A 91 -6.30 -8.61 15.86
N LYS A 92 -5.93 -8.56 17.15
CA LYS A 92 -4.59 -8.13 17.57
C LYS A 92 -3.49 -9.06 17.05
N GLU A 93 -3.63 -10.38 17.21
CA GLU A 93 -2.65 -11.35 16.72
C GLU A 93 -2.51 -11.29 15.21
N ILE A 94 -3.64 -11.14 14.48
CA ILE A 94 -3.64 -10.99 13.02
C ILE A 94 -2.88 -9.73 12.61
N LYS A 95 -3.14 -8.59 13.27
CA LYS A 95 -2.41 -7.35 13.03
C LYS A 95 -0.91 -7.56 13.22
N ASP A 96 -0.49 -8.09 14.35
CA ASP A 96 0.92 -8.29 14.69
C ASP A 96 1.61 -9.18 13.63
N ILE A 97 0.99 -10.31 13.25
CA ILE A 97 1.54 -11.24 12.23
C ILE A 97 1.68 -10.56 10.87
N LEU A 98 0.66 -9.81 10.43
CA LEU A 98 0.69 -9.16 9.12
C LEU A 98 1.70 -7.99 9.07
N GLU A 99 1.90 -7.28 10.17
CA GLU A 99 2.89 -6.21 10.27
C GLU A 99 4.31 -6.75 10.32
N ASP A 100 4.56 -7.85 11.03
CA ASP A 100 5.86 -8.54 11.04
C ASP A 100 6.24 -9.06 9.65
N ALA A 101 5.25 -9.47 8.85
CA ALA A 101 5.45 -9.95 7.49
C ALA A 101 5.59 -8.84 6.43
N LYS A 102 5.62 -7.56 6.80
CA LYS A 102 5.56 -6.43 5.85
C LYS A 102 6.66 -6.45 4.78
N PHE A 103 7.86 -6.88 5.12
CA PHE A 103 9.00 -6.95 4.19
C PHE A 103 9.15 -8.28 3.47
N GLN A 104 8.23 -9.24 3.69
CA GLN A 104 8.25 -10.55 3.03
C GLN A 104 7.55 -10.55 1.67
N SER A 105 7.30 -9.38 1.10
CA SER A 105 6.72 -9.25 -0.23
C SER A 105 7.26 -8.03 -0.95
N SER A 106 7.46 -8.17 -2.26
CA SER A 106 7.92 -7.10 -3.13
C SER A 106 6.98 -6.91 -4.31
N ILE A 107 6.86 -5.68 -4.79
CA ILE A 107 6.23 -5.35 -6.07
C ILE A 107 7.24 -4.61 -6.91
N TYR A 108 7.45 -5.06 -8.14
CA TYR A 108 8.29 -4.38 -9.12
C TYR A 108 7.42 -3.73 -10.20
N ILE A 109 7.64 -2.45 -10.46
CA ILE A 109 6.82 -1.65 -11.36
C ILE A 109 7.73 -0.91 -12.35
N MET A 110 7.46 -1.07 -13.64
CA MET A 110 8.02 -0.19 -14.67
C MET A 110 6.98 0.85 -15.04
N VAL A 111 7.36 2.13 -15.05
CA VAL A 111 6.51 3.24 -15.45
C VAL A 111 7.08 3.97 -16.66
N ASP A 112 6.20 4.59 -17.46
CA ASP A 112 6.62 5.42 -18.60
C ASP A 112 7.08 6.80 -18.15
N THR A 113 6.49 7.32 -17.06
CA THR A 113 6.83 8.62 -16.49
C THR A 113 6.74 8.58 -14.96
N LEU A 114 7.63 9.28 -14.31
CA LEU A 114 7.61 9.49 -12.84
C LEU A 114 6.85 10.78 -12.45
N TYR A 115 6.40 11.56 -13.43
CA TYR A 115 5.81 12.86 -13.21
C TYR A 115 4.66 12.84 -12.19
N TYR A 116 3.67 11.98 -12.41
CA TYR A 116 2.48 11.91 -11.54
C TYR A 116 2.80 11.35 -10.15
N LEU A 117 3.68 10.37 -10.07
CA LEU A 117 4.14 9.80 -8.80
C LEU A 117 4.92 10.82 -7.96
N LYS A 118 5.76 11.63 -8.62
CA LYS A 118 6.50 12.72 -7.99
C LYS A 118 5.52 13.82 -7.53
N LYS A 119 4.61 14.26 -8.40
CA LYS A 119 3.56 15.25 -8.08
C LYS A 119 2.73 14.81 -6.88
N GLY A 120 2.41 13.53 -6.81
CA GLY A 120 1.65 12.94 -5.70
C GLY A 120 2.45 12.67 -4.42
N GLY A 121 3.78 12.76 -4.43
CA GLY A 121 4.61 12.48 -3.26
C GLY A 121 4.68 10.99 -2.87
N ARG A 122 4.34 10.06 -3.78
CA ARG A 122 4.29 8.60 -3.54
C ARG A 122 5.59 7.88 -3.85
N ILE A 123 6.66 8.60 -4.20
CA ILE A 123 7.98 8.04 -4.45
C ILE A 123 9.02 8.62 -3.50
N THR A 124 10.09 7.84 -3.26
CA THR A 124 11.24 8.32 -2.50
C THR A 124 12.02 9.40 -3.28
N PRO A 125 12.84 10.23 -2.60
CA PRO A 125 13.73 11.17 -3.29
C PRO A 125 14.66 10.48 -4.29
N ALA A 126 15.16 9.28 -3.96
CA ALA A 126 16.00 8.48 -4.85
C ALA A 126 15.27 8.07 -6.13
N ALA A 127 14.01 7.62 -6.03
CA ALA A 127 13.17 7.31 -7.19
C ALA A 127 12.86 8.58 -8.00
N ALA A 128 12.56 9.71 -7.34
CA ALA A 128 12.30 10.98 -8.00
C ALA A 128 13.48 11.48 -8.84
N ALA A 129 14.71 11.24 -8.39
CA ALA A 129 15.93 11.59 -9.10
C ALA A 129 16.09 10.84 -10.45
N LEU A 130 15.49 9.66 -10.60
CA LEU A 130 15.50 8.92 -11.86
C LEU A 130 14.72 9.66 -12.97
N GLY A 131 13.70 10.43 -12.60
CA GLY A 131 12.87 11.17 -13.55
C GLY A 131 13.57 12.31 -14.30
N THR A 132 14.76 12.71 -13.86
CA THR A 132 15.56 13.74 -14.54
C THR A 132 16.37 13.20 -15.72
N LEU A 133 16.42 11.87 -15.88
CA LEU A 133 17.23 11.21 -16.90
C LEU A 133 16.38 10.92 -18.13
N LEU A 134 16.69 11.56 -19.23
CA LEU A 134 16.00 11.38 -20.51
C LEU A 134 16.08 9.93 -21.02
N LYS A 135 14.95 9.44 -21.57
CA LYS A 135 14.85 8.13 -22.24
C LYS A 135 15.09 6.90 -21.33
N LEU A 136 14.93 7.01 -20.01
CA LEU A 136 14.95 5.86 -19.15
C LEU A 136 13.56 5.24 -18.98
N LYS A 137 13.54 3.94 -18.74
CA LYS A 137 12.41 3.16 -18.25
C LYS A 137 12.74 2.72 -16.82
N PRO A 138 12.41 3.53 -15.81
CA PRO A 138 12.74 3.20 -14.44
C PRO A 138 11.94 1.99 -13.96
N VAL A 139 12.61 1.12 -13.22
CA VAL A 139 11.98 0.06 -12.46
C VAL A 139 11.99 0.50 -11.00
N LEU A 140 10.81 0.55 -10.42
CA LEU A 140 10.58 0.88 -9.02
C LEU A 140 10.23 -0.38 -8.25
N GLN A 141 10.50 -0.37 -6.94
CA GLN A 141 10.12 -1.42 -6.00
C GLN A 141 9.21 -0.83 -4.92
N ILE A 142 8.25 -1.61 -4.48
CA ILE A 142 7.55 -1.41 -3.22
C ILE A 142 7.89 -2.58 -2.31
N GLN A 143 8.70 -2.32 -1.31
CA GLN A 143 8.99 -3.18 -0.17
C GLN A 143 9.19 -2.25 1.02
N GLY A 144 8.08 -1.74 1.55
CA GLY A 144 8.04 -0.67 2.53
C GLY A 144 7.01 0.40 2.17
N GLU A 145 7.15 1.60 2.71
CA GLU A 145 6.09 2.61 2.68
C GLU A 145 5.80 3.21 1.29
N LYS A 146 6.83 3.49 0.50
CA LYS A 146 6.75 4.22 -0.77
C LYS A 146 7.40 3.46 -1.91
N LEU A 147 7.10 3.92 -3.13
CA LEU A 147 7.84 3.44 -4.30
C LEU A 147 9.28 3.95 -4.24
N ASP A 148 10.22 3.03 -4.26
CA ASP A 148 11.66 3.34 -4.27
C ASP A 148 12.31 2.96 -5.59
N ALA A 149 13.53 3.48 -5.82
CA ALA A 149 14.32 3.18 -7.01
C ALA A 149 14.90 1.77 -6.91
N PHE A 150 14.59 0.90 -7.87
CA PHE A 150 15.18 -0.43 -7.94
C PHE A 150 16.25 -0.53 -9.03
N ALA A 151 15.90 -0.18 -10.27
CA ALA A 151 16.84 -0.28 -11.38
C ALA A 151 16.54 0.75 -12.49
N LYS A 152 17.56 0.95 -13.33
CA LYS A 152 17.50 1.79 -14.53
C LYS A 152 17.54 0.89 -15.75
N ALA A 153 16.54 1.00 -16.62
CA ALA A 153 16.54 0.36 -17.93
C ALA A 153 16.44 1.40 -19.04
N ARG A 154 16.96 1.06 -20.22
CA ARG A 154 16.87 1.92 -21.40
C ARG A 154 15.74 1.51 -22.34
N THR A 155 15.25 0.28 -22.19
CA THR A 155 14.17 -0.28 -23.01
C THR A 155 13.18 -1.05 -22.14
N VAL A 156 11.94 -1.17 -22.63
CA VAL A 156 10.91 -1.99 -21.99
C VAL A 156 11.36 -3.45 -21.86
N LYS A 157 12.04 -4.00 -22.86
CA LYS A 157 12.56 -5.37 -22.83
C LYS A 157 13.56 -5.56 -21.68
N GLN A 158 14.48 -4.61 -21.52
CA GLN A 158 15.45 -4.64 -20.42
C GLN A 158 14.77 -4.53 -19.07
N ALA A 159 13.80 -3.60 -18.89
CA ALA A 159 13.05 -3.45 -17.66
C ALA A 159 12.32 -4.74 -17.28
N LYS A 160 11.61 -5.36 -18.24
CA LYS A 160 10.95 -6.65 -18.02
C LYS A 160 11.93 -7.75 -17.59
N SER A 161 13.09 -7.84 -18.22
CA SER A 161 14.13 -8.82 -17.85
C SER A 161 14.64 -8.62 -16.42
N ILE A 162 14.85 -7.36 -16.00
CA ILE A 162 15.25 -7.00 -14.64
C ILE A 162 14.18 -7.41 -13.64
N MET A 163 12.91 -7.09 -13.90
CA MET A 163 11.79 -7.42 -13.00
C MET A 163 11.62 -8.94 -12.87
N ILE A 164 11.68 -9.70 -13.98
CA ILE A 164 11.57 -11.17 -13.94
C ILE A 164 12.72 -11.78 -13.15
N LYS A 165 13.93 -11.24 -13.28
CA LYS A 165 15.08 -11.72 -12.51
C LYS A 165 14.87 -11.42 -11.04
N ALA A 166 14.48 -10.19 -10.67
CA ALA A 166 14.24 -9.81 -9.28
C ALA A 166 13.23 -10.73 -8.58
N VAL A 167 12.08 -11.02 -9.23
CA VAL A 167 11.06 -11.95 -8.69
C VAL A 167 11.56 -13.39 -8.52
N LYS A 168 12.58 -13.80 -9.26
CA LYS A 168 13.18 -15.15 -9.10
C LYS A 168 14.23 -15.21 -8.01
N ASP A 169 14.83 -14.08 -7.70
CA ASP A 169 15.90 -13.95 -6.72
C ASP A 169 15.32 -13.64 -5.31
N ASP A 170 14.07 -13.14 -5.21
CA ASP A 170 13.28 -12.95 -3.96
C ASP A 170 12.74 -14.30 -3.44
#